data_ae3c298580827fc6f93090d5bfa4df0d
#
_entry.id   ae3c298580827fc6f93090d5bfa4df0d
#
_cell.length_a   1.000
_cell.length_b   1.000
_cell.length_c   1.000
_cell.angle_alpha   90.00
_cell.angle_beta   90.00
_cell.angle_gamma   90.00
#
_symmetry.space_group_name_H-M   'P 1'
#
loop_
_entity.id
_entity.type
_entity.pdbx_description
1 polymer ?
#
loop_
_entity_poly.entity_id
_entity_poly.type
_entity_poly.pdbx_seq_one_letter_code
_entity_poly.pdbx_strand_id
1 'polypeptide(L)'
;MKLKGISKALAIAVSLGVGLLGVTVYSAIPNILAEGTIANSKLFDGPAKVTVRTLTIKPGEALAWHYHPGYAFNVVKSGNLTVEDGCGGEETLISGQAFEEMDGRVHRAKNLSATEDVVVYNTFIMPQGKPTTVNIPANERRCGPPEDVDECKDDGWLKFTHPQGFTDQGQCMSFVRHFPRNTIPVPEDPLN
;
A
#
# COMPACT_ATOMS: atom_id res chain seq x y z
N MET A 1 -47.84 -24.94 60.32
CA MET A 1 -47.17 -23.74 59.86
C MET A 1 -46.37 -24.14 58.64
N LYS A 2 -46.82 -23.77 57.39
CA LYS A 2 -46.18 -24.18 56.12
C LYS A 2 -45.43 -23.02 55.57
N LEU A 3 -44.10 -23.11 55.41
CA LEU A 3 -43.24 -22.18 54.73
C LEU A 3 -43.24 -22.50 53.22
N LYS A 4 -43.69 -21.55 52.41
CA LYS A 4 -43.62 -21.61 50.95
C LYS A 4 -42.22 -21.22 50.50
N GLY A 5 -41.54 -22.13 49.78
CA GLY A 5 -40.28 -21.86 49.08
C GLY A 5 -40.53 -20.97 47.84
N ILE A 6 -39.77 -19.88 47.76
CA ILE A 6 -39.73 -19.01 46.61
C ILE A 6 -38.62 -19.48 45.70
N SER A 7 -38.99 -20.01 44.52
CA SER A 7 -38.06 -20.44 43.49
C SER A 7 -37.58 -19.16 42.75
N LYS A 8 -36.31 -18.80 42.85
CA LYS A 8 -35.68 -17.74 42.08
C LYS A 8 -35.24 -18.34 40.74
N ALA A 9 -35.96 -17.98 39.69
CA ALA A 9 -35.53 -18.22 38.31
C ALA A 9 -34.37 -17.29 37.97
N LEU A 10 -33.19 -17.87 37.67
CA LEU A 10 -32.00 -17.19 37.21
C LEU A 10 -32.14 -16.99 35.69
N ALA A 11 -32.44 -15.80 35.26
CA ALA A 11 -32.41 -15.44 33.82
C ALA A 11 -30.96 -15.24 33.39
N ILE A 12 -30.43 -16.16 32.58
CA ILE A 12 -29.12 -16.03 31.95
C ILE A 12 -29.34 -15.16 30.70
N ALA A 13 -28.93 -13.89 30.75
CA ALA A 13 -28.85 -13.04 29.58
C ALA A 13 -27.59 -13.44 28.76
N VAL A 14 -27.82 -14.14 27.66
CA VAL A 14 -26.76 -14.37 26.65
C VAL A 14 -26.63 -13.07 25.82
N SER A 15 -25.63 -12.27 26.16
CA SER A 15 -25.24 -11.14 25.31
C SER A 15 -24.47 -11.68 24.12
N LEU A 16 -25.09 -11.74 22.94
CA LEU A 16 -24.37 -11.89 21.67
C LEU A 16 -23.54 -10.61 21.44
N GLY A 17 -22.30 -10.64 21.84
CA GLY A 17 -21.30 -9.66 21.45
C GLY A 17 -21.00 -9.84 19.96
N VAL A 18 -21.55 -8.97 19.11
CA VAL A 18 -21.06 -8.80 17.74
C VAL A 18 -19.68 -8.17 17.86
N GLY A 19 -18.65 -9.02 17.87
CA GLY A 19 -17.26 -8.58 17.78
C GLY A 19 -17.08 -7.91 16.41
N LEU A 20 -16.97 -6.58 16.38
CA LEU A 20 -16.35 -5.87 15.30
C LEU A 20 -14.90 -6.41 15.20
N LEU A 21 -14.64 -7.24 14.21
CA LEU A 21 -13.27 -7.64 13.85
C LEU A 21 -12.57 -6.38 13.32
N GLY A 22 -12.03 -5.60 14.24
CA GLY A 22 -11.16 -4.49 13.91
C GLY A 22 -9.91 -5.07 13.24
N VAL A 23 -9.63 -4.65 12.02
CA VAL A 23 -8.34 -4.96 11.38
C VAL A 23 -7.25 -4.33 12.22
N THR A 24 -6.44 -5.17 12.85
CA THR A 24 -5.30 -4.70 13.65
C THR A 24 -4.23 -4.23 12.67
N VAL A 25 -3.94 -2.94 12.67
CA VAL A 25 -2.83 -2.38 11.89
C VAL A 25 -1.53 -2.72 12.63
N TYR A 26 -0.74 -3.61 12.07
CA TYR A 26 0.58 -3.95 12.60
C TYR A 26 1.66 -3.24 11.79
N SER A 27 2.71 -2.81 12.48
CA SER A 27 3.94 -2.34 11.85
C SER A 27 4.81 -3.56 11.57
N ALA A 28 4.73 -4.11 10.36
CA ALA A 28 5.65 -5.16 9.95
C ALA A 28 7.09 -4.67 10.07
N ILE A 29 7.96 -5.44 10.76
CA ILE A 29 9.37 -5.11 10.93
C ILE A 29 10.10 -5.58 9.68
N PRO A 30 10.62 -4.65 8.84
CA PRO A 30 11.37 -5.03 7.66
C PRO A 30 12.75 -5.58 8.07
N ASN A 31 13.18 -6.66 7.42
CA ASN A 31 14.55 -7.15 7.53
C ASN A 31 15.36 -6.61 6.35
N ILE A 32 16.24 -5.64 6.61
CA ILE A 32 17.14 -5.04 5.59
C ILE A 32 18.22 -6.06 5.23
N LEU A 33 18.33 -6.37 3.95
CA LEU A 33 19.31 -7.30 3.40
C LEU A 33 20.55 -6.57 2.88
N ALA A 34 20.36 -5.43 2.23
CA ALA A 34 21.45 -4.62 1.67
C ALA A 34 21.00 -3.17 1.48
N GLU A 35 21.96 -2.26 1.56
CA GLU A 35 21.80 -0.85 1.21
C GLU A 35 23.00 -0.35 0.40
N GLY A 36 22.75 0.61 -0.49
CA GLY A 36 23.78 1.23 -1.30
C GLY A 36 23.36 2.59 -1.82
N THR A 37 24.30 3.31 -2.43
CA THR A 37 24.07 4.63 -3.01
C THR A 37 24.49 4.65 -4.47
N ILE A 38 23.61 5.14 -5.33
CA ILE A 38 23.89 5.52 -6.72
C ILE A 38 24.23 7.00 -6.72
N ALA A 39 25.48 7.35 -6.95
CA ALA A 39 25.96 8.75 -6.85
C ALA A 39 25.27 9.69 -7.86
N ASN A 40 25.00 9.19 -9.07
CA ASN A 40 24.32 9.94 -10.12
C ASN A 40 23.19 9.07 -10.68
N SER A 41 22.02 9.18 -10.08
CA SER A 41 20.83 8.43 -10.51
C SER A 41 20.31 8.99 -11.84
N LYS A 42 19.71 8.10 -12.65
CA LYS A 42 18.94 8.48 -13.82
C LYS A 42 17.45 8.64 -13.50
N LEU A 43 17.03 8.21 -12.29
CA LEU A 43 15.65 8.30 -11.83
C LEU A 43 15.35 9.61 -11.10
N PHE A 44 16.39 10.28 -10.56
CA PHE A 44 16.24 11.50 -9.78
C PHE A 44 17.33 12.51 -10.17
N ASP A 45 17.06 13.77 -9.86
CA ASP A 45 18.08 14.81 -9.96
C ASP A 45 19.01 14.72 -8.74
N GLY A 46 20.09 13.94 -8.87
CA GLY A 46 21.08 13.72 -7.82
C GLY A 46 21.23 12.25 -7.38
N PRO A 47 21.83 12.02 -6.21
CA PRO A 47 22.08 10.67 -5.72
C PRO A 47 20.79 9.97 -5.26
N ALA A 48 20.78 8.63 -5.39
CA ALA A 48 19.70 7.77 -4.93
C ALA A 48 20.19 6.74 -3.93
N LYS A 49 19.40 6.48 -2.90
CA LYS A 49 19.59 5.36 -1.98
C LYS A 49 18.84 4.13 -2.49
N VAL A 50 19.53 2.99 -2.56
CA VAL A 50 18.92 1.68 -2.84
C VAL A 50 18.86 0.91 -1.53
N THR A 51 17.68 0.36 -1.21
CA THR A 51 17.47 -0.51 -0.05
C THR A 51 16.79 -1.79 -0.50
N VAL A 52 17.40 -2.93 -0.23
CA VAL A 52 16.82 -4.25 -0.47
C VAL A 52 16.43 -4.86 0.89
N ARG A 53 15.18 -5.31 1.00
CA ARG A 53 14.67 -5.90 2.24
C ARG A 53 13.71 -7.06 1.98
N THR A 54 13.44 -7.85 3.01
CA THR A 54 12.25 -8.69 3.09
C THR A 54 11.21 -8.04 4.01
N LEU A 55 9.95 -8.23 3.66
CA LEU A 55 8.81 -7.85 4.47
C LEU A 55 7.96 -9.10 4.72
N THR A 56 7.63 -9.38 5.98
CA THR A 56 6.70 -10.45 6.34
C THR A 56 5.43 -9.85 6.90
N ILE A 57 4.28 -10.22 6.31
CA ILE A 57 2.94 -9.82 6.74
C ILE A 57 2.25 -11.08 7.29
N LYS A 58 1.90 -11.05 8.59
CA LYS A 58 1.29 -12.18 9.27
C LYS A 58 -0.17 -12.39 8.84
N PRO A 59 -0.75 -13.58 9.06
CA PRO A 59 -2.16 -13.84 8.78
C PRO A 59 -3.09 -12.78 9.37
N GLY A 60 -3.98 -12.25 8.55
CA GLY A 60 -4.95 -11.21 8.93
C GLY A 60 -4.39 -9.82 9.15
N GLU A 61 -3.08 -9.60 8.94
CA GLU A 61 -2.46 -8.28 9.09
C GLU A 61 -2.61 -7.42 7.83
N ALA A 62 -2.66 -6.11 8.04
CA ALA A 62 -2.60 -5.10 7.00
C ALA A 62 -1.62 -3.99 7.39
N LEU A 63 -0.87 -3.49 6.42
CA LEU A 63 -0.04 -2.30 6.61
C LEU A 63 -0.92 -1.05 6.74
N ALA A 64 -0.37 0.01 7.33
CA ALA A 64 -0.98 1.33 7.26
C ALA A 64 -1.02 1.83 5.80
N TRP A 65 -1.96 2.72 5.49
CA TRP A 65 -1.93 3.48 4.25
C TRP A 65 -0.63 4.28 4.17
N HIS A 66 0.07 4.18 3.05
CA HIS A 66 1.36 4.85 2.86
C HIS A 66 1.66 5.08 1.38
N TYR A 67 2.74 5.79 1.13
CA TYR A 67 3.36 5.92 -0.18
C TYR A 67 4.88 5.87 -0.08
N HIS A 68 5.55 5.69 -1.19
CA HIS A 68 6.99 5.73 -1.32
C HIS A 68 7.41 7.00 -2.06
N PRO A 69 8.31 7.86 -1.52
CA PRO A 69 8.82 9.04 -2.23
C PRO A 69 9.94 8.65 -3.22
N GLY A 70 9.65 7.73 -4.12
CA GLY A 70 10.49 7.13 -5.12
C GLY A 70 9.88 5.82 -5.61
N TYR A 71 10.70 4.90 -6.10
CA TYR A 71 10.24 3.66 -6.72
C TYR A 71 10.46 2.46 -5.81
N ALA A 72 9.51 1.54 -5.81
CA ALA A 72 9.63 0.24 -5.18
C ALA A 72 9.33 -0.86 -6.21
N PHE A 73 10.24 -1.84 -6.30
CA PHE A 73 10.09 -3.05 -7.10
C PHE A 73 9.94 -4.22 -6.14
N ASN A 74 8.88 -4.98 -6.32
CA ASN A 74 8.46 -5.98 -5.36
C ASN A 74 8.32 -7.34 -6.01
N VAL A 75 8.66 -8.40 -5.28
CA VAL A 75 8.44 -9.79 -5.68
C VAL A 75 7.80 -10.54 -4.53
N VAL A 76 6.64 -11.14 -4.76
CA VAL A 76 6.00 -12.03 -3.78
C VAL A 76 6.79 -13.33 -3.72
N LYS A 77 7.50 -13.56 -2.59
CA LYS A 77 8.27 -14.77 -2.36
C LYS A 77 7.37 -15.95 -2.01
N SER A 78 6.37 -15.73 -1.16
CA SER A 78 5.42 -16.75 -0.70
C SER A 78 4.13 -16.14 -0.19
N GLY A 79 3.06 -16.92 -0.20
CA GLY A 79 1.71 -16.50 0.17
C GLY A 79 1.01 -15.72 -0.94
N ASN A 80 -0.16 -15.16 -0.60
CA ASN A 80 -0.98 -14.33 -1.51
C ASN A 80 -1.07 -12.92 -0.93
N LEU A 81 -0.42 -11.96 -1.59
CA LEU A 81 -0.43 -10.56 -1.20
C LEU A 81 -1.62 -9.85 -1.84
N THR A 82 -2.43 -9.16 -1.05
CA THR A 82 -3.44 -8.25 -1.55
C THR A 82 -2.94 -6.82 -1.40
N VAL A 83 -2.87 -6.08 -2.51
CA VAL A 83 -2.51 -4.65 -2.55
C VAL A 83 -3.76 -3.85 -2.85
N GLU A 84 -4.08 -2.87 -2.02
CA GLU A 84 -5.13 -1.89 -2.26
C GLU A 84 -4.49 -0.55 -2.62
N ASP A 85 -4.97 0.08 -3.68
CA ASP A 85 -4.66 1.47 -3.94
C ASP A 85 -5.59 2.42 -3.14
N GLY A 86 -5.15 3.65 -2.95
CA GLY A 86 -5.95 4.66 -2.24
C GLY A 86 -7.23 5.06 -2.98
N CYS A 87 -7.36 4.73 -4.26
CA CYS A 87 -8.48 5.06 -5.13
C CYS A 87 -9.61 4.01 -5.13
N GLY A 88 -9.36 2.83 -4.56
CA GLY A 88 -10.34 1.75 -4.43
C GLY A 88 -10.08 0.54 -5.30
N GLY A 89 -8.98 0.53 -6.05
CA GLY A 89 -8.50 -0.66 -6.72
C GLY A 89 -7.93 -1.65 -5.73
N GLU A 90 -8.03 -2.94 -6.05
CA GLU A 90 -7.46 -4.03 -5.28
C GLU A 90 -6.96 -5.10 -6.23
N GLU A 91 -5.74 -5.60 -6.00
CA GLU A 91 -5.13 -6.68 -6.74
C GLU A 91 -4.56 -7.72 -5.78
N THR A 92 -4.67 -9.00 -6.14
CA THR A 92 -4.04 -10.09 -5.41
C THR A 92 -2.93 -10.71 -6.24
N LEU A 93 -1.72 -10.71 -5.68
CA LEU A 93 -0.50 -11.22 -6.28
C LEU A 93 -0.08 -12.51 -5.57
N ILE A 94 0.24 -13.54 -6.34
CA ILE A 94 0.66 -14.84 -5.83
C ILE A 94 2.19 -14.98 -5.86
N SER A 95 2.70 -16.00 -5.20
CA SER A 95 4.13 -16.33 -5.19
C SER A 95 4.73 -16.37 -6.61
N GLY A 96 5.85 -15.68 -6.80
CA GLY A 96 6.56 -15.54 -8.06
C GLY A 96 6.14 -14.33 -8.90
N GLN A 97 5.04 -13.66 -8.58
CA GLN A 97 4.65 -12.43 -9.26
C GLN A 97 5.42 -11.23 -8.72
N ALA A 98 5.67 -10.29 -9.62
CA ALA A 98 6.34 -9.02 -9.32
C ALA A 98 5.42 -7.85 -9.68
N PHE A 99 5.59 -6.73 -8.99
CA PHE A 99 4.86 -5.49 -9.22
C PHE A 99 5.72 -4.28 -8.83
N GLU A 100 5.37 -3.15 -9.37
CA GLU A 100 6.02 -1.88 -9.04
C GLU A 100 5.06 -0.94 -8.31
N GLU A 101 5.62 -0.12 -7.45
CA GLU A 101 4.91 0.96 -6.75
C GLU A 101 5.61 2.26 -7.12
N MET A 102 4.84 3.15 -7.73
CA MET A 102 5.35 4.39 -8.28
C MET A 102 5.40 5.51 -7.24
N ASP A 103 6.27 6.48 -7.48
CA ASP A 103 6.47 7.65 -6.62
C ASP A 103 5.14 8.32 -6.23
N GLY A 104 4.93 8.39 -4.92
CA GLY A 104 3.78 9.07 -4.31
C GLY A 104 2.45 8.32 -4.36
N ARG A 105 2.31 7.19 -5.07
CA ARG A 105 1.03 6.45 -5.13
C ARG A 105 0.67 5.89 -3.77
N VAL A 106 -0.48 6.29 -3.24
CA VAL A 106 -0.98 5.83 -1.94
C VAL A 106 -1.56 4.43 -2.06
N HIS A 107 -1.07 3.52 -1.24
CA HIS A 107 -1.49 2.12 -1.22
C HIS A 107 -1.33 1.50 0.18
N ARG A 108 -1.79 0.27 0.32
CA ARG A 108 -1.45 -0.61 1.45
C ARG A 108 -1.44 -2.07 1.02
N ALA A 109 -0.64 -2.89 1.69
CA ALA A 109 -0.60 -4.33 1.50
C ALA A 109 -1.31 -5.05 2.64
N LYS A 110 -1.99 -6.17 2.32
CA LYS A 110 -2.75 -7.02 3.27
C LYS A 110 -2.41 -8.48 3.05
N ASN A 111 -2.44 -9.25 4.13
CA ASN A 111 -2.49 -10.70 4.11
C ASN A 111 -3.88 -11.17 4.56
N LEU A 112 -4.69 -11.64 3.62
CA LEU A 112 -6.05 -12.14 3.89
C LEU A 112 -6.09 -13.62 4.31
N SER A 113 -4.94 -14.33 4.29
CA SER A 113 -4.85 -15.70 4.79
C SER A 113 -5.14 -15.74 6.29
N ALA A 114 -5.76 -16.81 6.75
CA ALA A 114 -5.96 -17.08 8.17
C ALA A 114 -4.76 -17.80 8.82
N THR A 115 -3.86 -18.38 8.03
CA THR A 115 -2.84 -19.31 8.51
C THR A 115 -1.45 -19.11 7.95
N GLU A 116 -1.31 -18.51 6.77
CA GLU A 116 -0.03 -18.42 6.05
C GLU A 116 0.54 -17.01 6.06
N ASP A 117 1.84 -16.90 6.28
CA ASP A 117 2.57 -15.65 6.12
C ASP A 117 2.67 -15.27 4.63
N VAL A 118 2.60 -13.98 4.35
CA VAL A 118 3.05 -13.41 3.08
C VAL A 118 4.45 -12.86 3.26
N VAL A 119 5.37 -13.26 2.37
CA VAL A 119 6.74 -12.74 2.34
C VAL A 119 6.99 -12.05 1.01
N VAL A 120 7.47 -10.82 1.07
CA VAL A 120 7.78 -10.00 -0.11
C VAL A 120 9.24 -9.55 -0.06
N TYR A 121 9.93 -9.65 -1.20
CA TYR A 121 11.19 -8.93 -1.42
C TYR A 121 10.86 -7.54 -1.96
N ASN A 122 11.41 -6.51 -1.33
CA ASN A 122 11.27 -5.13 -1.80
C ASN A 122 12.64 -4.57 -2.18
N THR A 123 12.72 -3.89 -3.30
CA THR A 123 13.86 -3.07 -3.69
C THR A 123 13.39 -1.63 -3.84
N PHE A 124 13.81 -0.78 -2.93
CA PHE A 124 13.49 0.66 -2.96
C PHE A 124 14.62 1.43 -3.62
N ILE A 125 14.26 2.39 -4.48
CA ILE A 125 15.17 3.38 -5.03
C ILE A 125 14.58 4.76 -4.71
N MET A 126 15.19 5.45 -3.73
CA MET A 126 14.70 6.71 -3.17
C MET A 126 15.68 7.85 -3.43
N PRO A 127 15.21 9.09 -3.63
CA PRO A 127 16.08 10.25 -3.58
C PRO A 127 16.86 10.27 -2.26
N GLN A 128 18.11 10.70 -2.29
CA GLN A 128 18.96 10.76 -1.11
C GLN A 128 18.27 11.54 0.03
N GLY A 129 18.27 10.96 1.23
CA GLY A 129 17.67 11.57 2.41
C GLY A 129 16.16 11.38 2.55
N LYS A 130 15.49 10.78 1.57
CA LYS A 130 14.06 10.42 1.70
C LYS A 130 13.91 9.05 2.37
N PRO A 131 12.85 8.87 3.21
CA PRO A 131 12.53 7.56 3.79
C PRO A 131 12.01 6.60 2.71
N THR A 132 12.07 5.30 2.97
CA THR A 132 11.46 4.30 2.06
C THR A 132 9.94 4.32 2.10
N THR A 133 9.33 4.83 3.18
CA THR A 133 7.88 4.78 3.40
C THR A 133 7.44 6.03 4.15
N VAL A 134 6.35 6.65 3.71
CA VAL A 134 5.65 7.75 4.38
C VAL A 134 4.23 7.31 4.70
N ASN A 135 3.91 7.15 5.98
CA ASN A 135 2.59 6.73 6.41
C ASN A 135 1.58 7.87 6.28
N ILE A 136 0.37 7.53 5.85
CA ILE A 136 -0.82 8.38 5.87
C ILE A 136 -1.60 8.09 7.15
N PRO A 137 -2.16 9.10 7.85
CA PRO A 137 -3.02 8.86 8.99
C PRO A 137 -4.16 7.89 8.69
N ALA A 138 -4.43 6.95 9.61
CA ALA A 138 -5.33 5.81 9.38
C ALA A 138 -6.77 6.19 8.96
N ASN A 139 -7.22 7.38 9.34
CA ASN A 139 -8.53 7.96 8.99
C ASN A 139 -8.52 8.75 7.67
N GLU A 140 -7.39 8.86 7.00
CA GLU A 140 -7.19 9.66 5.79
C GLU A 140 -6.78 8.78 4.62
N ARG A 141 -7.70 7.96 4.12
CA ARG A 141 -7.48 7.32 2.83
C ARG A 141 -7.40 8.39 1.74
N ARG A 142 -6.32 8.38 0.95
CA ARG A 142 -6.09 9.36 -0.12
C ARG A 142 -5.90 8.64 -1.44
N CYS A 143 -6.49 9.17 -2.49
CA CYS A 143 -6.33 8.68 -3.85
C CYS A 143 -5.29 9.51 -4.60
N GLY A 144 -4.37 8.88 -5.27
CA GLY A 144 -3.41 9.54 -6.15
C GLY A 144 -1.94 9.30 -5.79
N PRO A 145 -1.06 9.96 -6.54
CA PRO A 145 -1.35 10.83 -7.68
C PRO A 145 -1.95 10.10 -8.88
N PRO A 146 -2.53 10.84 -9.87
CA PRO A 146 -2.92 10.23 -11.15
C PRO A 146 -1.68 9.71 -11.89
N GLU A 147 -1.82 8.58 -12.55
CA GLU A 147 -0.70 7.92 -13.24
C GLU A 147 -0.62 8.29 -14.72
N ASP A 148 -1.71 8.52 -15.36
CA ASP A 148 -1.79 8.95 -16.75
C ASP A 148 -2.89 9.99 -16.96
N VAL A 149 -2.92 10.59 -18.16
CA VAL A 149 -3.89 11.62 -18.49
C VAL A 149 -5.31 11.07 -18.64
N ASP A 150 -5.47 9.78 -18.88
CA ASP A 150 -6.79 9.15 -19.04
C ASP A 150 -7.50 9.05 -17.69
N GLU A 151 -6.75 8.86 -16.60
CA GLU A 151 -7.30 8.92 -15.25
C GLU A 151 -7.92 10.28 -14.88
N CYS A 152 -7.54 11.35 -15.58
CA CYS A 152 -8.09 12.70 -15.37
C CYS A 152 -9.38 12.95 -16.15
N LYS A 153 -9.70 12.14 -17.17
CA LYS A 153 -10.86 12.34 -18.05
C LYS A 153 -12.17 11.92 -17.34
N ASP A 154 -13.30 12.31 -17.95
CA ASP A 154 -14.63 11.91 -17.53
C ASP A 154 -14.87 12.08 -16.01
N ASP A 155 -14.52 13.28 -15.51
CA ASP A 155 -14.59 13.64 -14.08
C ASP A 155 -13.68 12.81 -13.16
N GLY A 156 -12.79 11.97 -13.72
CA GLY A 156 -11.84 11.17 -12.96
C GLY A 156 -10.89 12.00 -12.09
N TRP A 157 -10.61 13.26 -12.44
CA TRP A 157 -9.81 14.19 -11.64
C TRP A 157 -10.39 14.47 -10.24
N LEU A 158 -11.72 14.31 -10.06
CA LEU A 158 -12.41 14.54 -8.78
C LEU A 158 -12.01 13.53 -7.70
N LYS A 159 -11.58 12.33 -8.08
CA LYS A 159 -11.21 11.28 -7.11
C LYS A 159 -9.89 11.54 -6.39
N PHE A 160 -8.99 12.34 -7.01
CA PHE A 160 -7.66 12.53 -6.48
C PHE A 160 -7.62 13.52 -5.31
N THR A 161 -6.94 13.10 -4.24
CA THR A 161 -6.78 13.86 -3.00
C THR A 161 -5.33 13.88 -2.53
N HIS A 162 -4.42 13.19 -3.26
CA HIS A 162 -2.99 13.13 -2.96
C HIS A 162 -2.16 13.35 -4.24
N PRO A 163 -1.08 14.14 -4.21
CA PRO A 163 -0.59 14.98 -3.09
C PRO A 163 -1.52 16.16 -2.80
N GLN A 164 -2.45 16.46 -3.71
CA GLN A 164 -3.47 17.51 -3.60
C GLN A 164 -4.69 17.15 -4.46
N GLY A 165 -5.83 17.80 -4.20
CA GLY A 165 -6.97 17.77 -5.13
C GLY A 165 -6.72 18.68 -6.34
N PHE A 166 -7.50 18.47 -7.39
CA PHE A 166 -7.48 19.30 -8.61
C PHE A 166 -8.76 20.12 -8.72
N THR A 167 -8.66 21.31 -9.33
CA THR A 167 -9.80 22.21 -9.53
C THR A 167 -10.56 21.90 -10.81
N ASP A 168 -9.90 21.25 -11.77
CA ASP A 168 -10.46 20.86 -13.07
C ASP A 168 -9.61 19.78 -13.74
N GLN A 169 -10.15 19.21 -14.82
CA GLN A 169 -9.48 18.19 -15.64
C GLN A 169 -8.16 18.68 -16.23
N GLY A 170 -8.09 19.94 -16.67
CA GLY A 170 -6.89 20.53 -17.28
C GLY A 170 -5.73 20.60 -16.28
N GLN A 171 -6.00 20.96 -15.02
CA GLN A 171 -5.00 20.98 -13.96
C GLN A 171 -4.49 19.56 -13.65
N CYS A 172 -5.37 18.57 -13.58
CA CYS A 172 -5.00 17.17 -13.40
C CYS A 172 -4.11 16.67 -14.56
N MET A 173 -4.52 16.89 -15.80
CA MET A 173 -3.74 16.51 -17.00
C MET A 173 -2.39 17.24 -17.07
N SER A 174 -2.35 18.51 -16.65
CA SER A 174 -1.10 19.28 -16.56
C SER A 174 -0.17 18.69 -15.51
N PHE A 175 -0.69 18.32 -14.35
CA PHE A 175 0.08 17.66 -13.31
C PHE A 175 0.75 16.38 -13.84
N VAL A 176 -0.01 15.47 -14.49
CA VAL A 176 0.53 14.22 -15.06
C VAL A 176 1.64 14.49 -16.08
N ARG A 177 1.49 15.51 -16.93
CA ARG A 177 2.48 15.83 -17.96
C ARG A 177 3.77 16.44 -17.41
N HIS A 178 3.70 17.14 -16.29
CA HIS A 178 4.84 17.84 -15.70
C HIS A 178 5.44 17.06 -14.50
N PHE A 179 4.74 16.08 -13.98
CA PHE A 179 5.31 15.16 -13.00
C PHE A 179 6.23 14.20 -13.78
N PRO A 180 7.56 14.33 -13.62
CA PRO A 180 8.49 13.56 -14.44
C PRO A 180 8.40 12.09 -14.02
N ARG A 181 7.55 11.35 -14.72
CA ARG A 181 7.71 9.89 -14.78
C ARG A 181 8.89 9.64 -15.69
N ASN A 182 10.00 9.28 -15.12
CA ASN A 182 11.05 8.66 -15.88
C ASN A 182 10.54 7.30 -16.31
N THR A 183 9.81 7.27 -17.43
CA THR A 183 9.61 6.03 -18.17
C THR A 183 11.00 5.53 -18.50
N ILE A 184 11.42 4.46 -17.81
CA ILE A 184 12.59 3.70 -18.24
C ILE A 184 12.23 3.23 -19.65
N PRO A 185 12.97 3.64 -20.71
CA PRO A 185 12.71 3.13 -22.04
C PRO A 185 12.82 1.60 -21.92
N VAL A 186 11.72 0.90 -22.21
CA VAL A 186 11.78 -0.54 -22.38
C VAL A 186 12.75 -0.75 -23.54
N PRO A 187 13.88 -1.44 -23.38
CA PRO A 187 14.75 -1.76 -24.52
C PRO A 187 13.88 -2.48 -25.55
N GLU A 188 13.93 -2.04 -26.80
CA GLU A 188 13.31 -2.77 -27.89
C GLU A 188 13.83 -4.20 -27.81
N ASP A 189 12.91 -5.17 -27.82
CA ASP A 189 13.27 -6.58 -27.74
C ASP A 189 14.20 -6.92 -28.90
N PRO A 190 15.48 -7.33 -28.64
CA PRO A 190 16.42 -7.64 -29.72
C PRO A 190 16.04 -8.89 -30.54
N LEU A 191 14.88 -9.48 -30.28
CA LEU A 191 14.37 -10.70 -30.92
C LEU A 191 13.16 -10.46 -31.84
N ASN A 192 12.78 -9.19 -32.14
CA ASN A 192 11.80 -8.87 -33.19
C ASN A 192 12.48 -8.23 -34.38
#